data_ede5adf4732c3db1cf2d0b22d3394b71
#
_entry.id   ede5adf4732c3db1cf2d0b22d3394b71
#
_cell.length_a   1.000
_cell.length_b   1.000
_cell.length_c   1.000
_cell.angle_alpha   90.00
_cell.angle_beta   90.00
_cell.angle_gamma   90.00
#
_symmetry.space_group_name_H-M   'P 1'
#
loop_
_entity.id
_entity.type
_entity.pdbx_description
1 polymer ?
#
loop_
_entity_poly.entity_id
_entity_poly.type
_entity_poly.pdbx_seq_one_letter_code
_entity_poly.pdbx_strand_id
1 'polypeptide(L)'
;SYSPMTVDTTTGNGSITVTNSYPSTTRTVTKVWDDQNNNDRKRPTSIQVQLMYDGNVYDTVTLSETNHWTYTWTELPKYSDVAANTEYVYTVKEVDVPAGYIVSYVKKNASGTTVTAEDAGENGVFEVRNSYTTQKGDIEVEKKWVGDNLAADDHSAITVTLYKNGVATAKTLKLDKTNNWKGTFTDLDKYENGVEISYSVRETEVANYVASYAPASGSIGDTIVVTNTYAPATLELTKTVAGGVSKTDAEQTIRFEVVEDATGTKTTYSLADFSYDTASKTWTKEISCNAGSYTVNEIASDVDGYTLSKITYVVDAQTAVEGKTASVVIGDHATANVAYTNTYDKITTETTETTETTETTETTETTETTDTTTEITTTETSTTSTTTTTTTTTTSSNTVKKTGDTAPIAPITIIMIVAAVGIIILGVSKKKRSDK
;
A
#
# COMPACT_ATOMS: atom_id res chain seq x y z
N SER A 1 -62.23 -37.76 -43.69
CA SER A 1 -63.53 -37.24 -43.27
C SER A 1 -64.30 -36.76 -44.48
N TYR A 2 -65.59 -36.74 -44.37
CA TYR A 2 -66.52 -36.21 -45.39
C TYR A 2 -67.21 -35.00 -44.77
N SER A 3 -67.33 -33.90 -45.55
CA SER A 3 -68.19 -32.82 -45.12
C SER A 3 -69.69 -33.22 -45.47
N PRO A 4 -70.64 -32.69 -44.72
CA PRO A 4 -72.01 -32.85 -45.12
C PRO A 4 -72.24 -32.30 -46.56
N MET A 5 -73.10 -32.94 -47.36
CA MET A 5 -73.41 -32.46 -48.69
C MET A 5 -74.14 -31.10 -48.59
N THR A 6 -73.54 -30.10 -49.22
CA THR A 6 -74.16 -28.78 -49.37
C THR A 6 -74.84 -28.78 -50.76
N VAL A 7 -76.11 -28.54 -50.78
CA VAL A 7 -76.87 -28.43 -52.03
C VAL A 7 -77.22 -26.96 -52.23
N ASP A 8 -76.81 -26.40 -53.35
CA ASP A 8 -77.31 -25.11 -53.79
C ASP A 8 -78.73 -25.29 -54.28
N THR A 9 -79.67 -24.81 -53.52
CA THR A 9 -81.09 -24.97 -53.80
C THR A 9 -81.53 -24.18 -55.02
N THR A 10 -80.74 -23.26 -55.55
CA THR A 10 -81.05 -22.46 -56.75
C THR A 10 -80.61 -23.17 -58.03
N THR A 11 -79.51 -23.90 -58.01
CA THR A 11 -78.96 -24.60 -59.19
C THR A 11 -79.10 -26.10 -59.13
N GLY A 12 -79.50 -26.65 -58.00
CA GLY A 12 -79.65 -28.09 -57.78
C GLY A 12 -78.32 -28.82 -57.66
N ASN A 13 -77.17 -28.05 -57.66
CA ASN A 13 -75.86 -28.65 -57.58
C ASN A 13 -75.42 -28.90 -56.13
N GLY A 14 -75.01 -30.10 -55.87
CA GLY A 14 -74.41 -30.49 -54.59
C GLY A 14 -72.90 -30.64 -54.70
N SER A 15 -72.18 -30.15 -53.67
CA SER A 15 -70.74 -30.41 -53.53
C SER A 15 -70.48 -31.20 -52.25
N ILE A 16 -69.57 -32.15 -52.36
CA ILE A 16 -69.04 -32.88 -51.21
C ILE A 16 -67.52 -32.65 -51.21
N THR A 17 -67.03 -32.16 -50.12
CA THR A 17 -65.61 -32.08 -49.95
C THR A 17 -65.09 -33.36 -49.24
N VAL A 18 -64.27 -34.09 -49.90
CA VAL A 18 -63.53 -35.23 -49.27
C VAL A 18 -62.19 -34.74 -48.75
N THR A 19 -62.02 -34.76 -47.46
CA THR A 19 -60.76 -34.42 -46.84
C THR A 19 -60.09 -35.69 -46.36
N ASN A 20 -58.97 -35.99 -46.95
CA ASN A 20 -58.05 -37.04 -46.47
C ASN A 20 -57.07 -36.42 -45.48
N SER A 21 -57.10 -36.79 -44.19
CA SER A 21 -56.19 -36.40 -43.22
C SER A 21 -55.25 -37.58 -42.95
N TYR A 22 -53.95 -37.33 -43.05
CA TYR A 22 -52.90 -38.28 -42.64
C TYR A 22 -52.64 -38.10 -41.14
N PRO A 23 -52.59 -39.19 -40.36
CA PRO A 23 -52.23 -39.07 -38.92
C PRO A 23 -50.86 -38.43 -38.73
N SER A 24 -50.81 -37.32 -38.03
CA SER A 24 -49.63 -36.57 -37.79
C SER A 24 -49.27 -36.52 -36.29
N THR A 25 -48.01 -36.20 -36.00
CA THR A 25 -47.49 -36.03 -34.66
C THR A 25 -46.56 -34.79 -34.60
N THR A 26 -46.11 -34.40 -33.43
CA THR A 26 -45.18 -33.32 -33.24
C THR A 26 -43.93 -33.81 -32.49
N ARG A 27 -42.78 -33.15 -32.71
CA ARG A 27 -41.56 -33.32 -31.91
C ARG A 27 -40.97 -31.97 -31.69
N THR A 28 -40.50 -31.74 -30.47
CA THR A 28 -39.80 -30.51 -30.11
C THR A 28 -38.32 -30.82 -29.81
N VAL A 29 -37.41 -29.98 -30.25
CA VAL A 29 -36.02 -30.01 -29.82
C VAL A 29 -35.73 -28.78 -29.02
N THR A 30 -34.97 -28.94 -27.89
CA THR A 30 -34.50 -27.87 -27.06
C THR A 30 -33.00 -28.06 -26.85
N LYS A 31 -32.21 -27.00 -27.04
CA LYS A 31 -30.79 -27.01 -26.75
C LYS A 31 -30.56 -26.57 -25.31
N VAL A 32 -29.72 -27.31 -24.63
CA VAL A 32 -29.26 -27.00 -23.26
C VAL A 32 -27.74 -26.89 -23.29
N TRP A 33 -27.23 -25.80 -22.70
CA TRP A 33 -25.81 -25.56 -22.53
C TRP A 33 -25.43 -25.77 -21.05
N ASP A 34 -24.46 -26.66 -20.80
CA ASP A 34 -23.86 -26.94 -19.50
C ASP A 34 -22.38 -26.52 -19.55
N ASP A 35 -22.16 -25.20 -19.50
CA ASP A 35 -20.89 -24.56 -19.75
C ASP A 35 -20.64 -23.35 -18.83
N GLN A 36 -21.22 -23.38 -17.61
CA GLN A 36 -21.14 -22.29 -16.66
C GLN A 36 -21.51 -20.94 -17.28
N ASN A 37 -22.65 -20.92 -18.01
CA ASN A 37 -23.16 -19.72 -18.67
C ASN A 37 -22.17 -19.12 -19.69
N ASN A 38 -21.52 -19.99 -20.50
CA ASN A 38 -20.56 -19.58 -21.51
C ASN A 38 -19.35 -18.83 -20.92
N ASN A 39 -18.89 -19.26 -19.75
CA ASN A 39 -17.83 -18.58 -19.00
C ASN A 39 -16.53 -18.42 -19.82
N ASP A 40 -16.21 -19.41 -20.66
CA ASP A 40 -14.98 -19.41 -21.50
C ASP A 40 -15.22 -18.90 -22.93
N ARG A 41 -16.44 -18.35 -23.24
CA ARG A 41 -16.85 -17.89 -24.59
C ARG A 41 -16.66 -18.93 -25.68
N LYS A 42 -16.92 -20.20 -25.39
CA LYS A 42 -16.83 -21.29 -26.37
C LYS A 42 -18.16 -21.60 -27.05
N ARG A 43 -19.27 -21.14 -26.49
CA ARG A 43 -20.61 -21.35 -27.07
C ARG A 43 -20.72 -20.62 -28.40
N PRO A 44 -21.08 -21.32 -29.51
CA PRO A 44 -21.36 -20.66 -30.79
C PRO A 44 -22.67 -19.86 -30.74
N THR A 45 -22.87 -19.00 -31.70
CA THR A 45 -24.10 -18.21 -31.84
C THR A 45 -25.29 -19.04 -32.30
N SER A 46 -25.08 -20.19 -32.95
CA SER A 46 -26.08 -21.13 -33.40
C SER A 46 -25.49 -22.52 -33.56
N ILE A 47 -26.35 -23.53 -33.56
CA ILE A 47 -26.06 -24.91 -33.94
C ILE A 47 -27.11 -25.40 -34.94
N GLN A 48 -26.78 -26.47 -35.67
CA GLN A 48 -27.74 -27.18 -36.49
C GLN A 48 -28.11 -28.51 -35.84
N VAL A 49 -29.40 -28.83 -35.86
CA VAL A 49 -29.95 -30.12 -35.41
C VAL A 49 -30.78 -30.76 -36.52
N GLN A 50 -30.46 -31.99 -36.79
CA GLN A 50 -31.25 -32.83 -37.73
C GLN A 50 -32.29 -33.60 -36.95
N LEU A 51 -33.53 -33.57 -37.46
CA LEU A 51 -34.54 -34.57 -37.15
C LEU A 51 -34.32 -35.77 -38.07
N MET A 52 -34.22 -36.93 -37.46
CA MET A 52 -34.07 -38.22 -38.17
C MET A 52 -35.32 -39.06 -38.02
N TYR A 53 -35.63 -39.84 -39.01
CA TYR A 53 -36.62 -40.92 -38.89
C TYR A 53 -36.01 -42.21 -39.52
N ASP A 54 -36.11 -43.29 -38.80
CA ASP A 54 -35.57 -44.59 -39.23
C ASP A 54 -34.15 -44.49 -39.77
N GLY A 55 -33.31 -43.65 -39.13
CA GLY A 55 -31.91 -43.42 -39.51
C GLY A 55 -31.68 -42.46 -40.67
N ASN A 56 -32.68 -41.93 -41.33
CA ASN A 56 -32.59 -40.95 -42.40
C ASN A 56 -32.85 -39.53 -41.94
N VAL A 57 -32.19 -38.54 -42.55
CA VAL A 57 -32.45 -37.14 -42.26
C VAL A 57 -33.82 -36.73 -42.80
N TYR A 58 -34.70 -36.28 -41.95
CA TYR A 58 -36.00 -35.72 -42.32
C TYR A 58 -35.92 -34.20 -42.58
N ASP A 59 -35.32 -33.48 -41.63
CA ASP A 59 -35.20 -32.02 -41.71
C ASP A 59 -33.97 -31.55 -40.91
N THR A 60 -33.48 -30.34 -41.21
CA THR A 60 -32.35 -29.72 -40.49
C THR A 60 -32.76 -28.30 -40.07
N VAL A 61 -32.72 -28.02 -38.79
CA VAL A 61 -33.06 -26.72 -38.23
C VAL A 61 -31.90 -26.06 -37.53
N THR A 62 -31.90 -24.73 -37.51
CA THR A 62 -30.92 -23.93 -36.77
C THR A 62 -31.50 -23.50 -35.44
N LEU A 63 -30.82 -23.79 -34.35
CA LEU A 63 -31.10 -23.32 -33.00
C LEU A 63 -30.15 -22.21 -32.60
N SER A 64 -30.69 -21.12 -32.05
CA SER A 64 -29.93 -19.94 -31.64
C SER A 64 -30.71 -19.17 -30.56
N GLU A 65 -30.14 -18.09 -30.05
CA GLU A 65 -30.80 -17.20 -29.09
C GLU A 65 -32.09 -16.61 -29.65
N THR A 66 -32.17 -16.36 -30.97
CA THR A 66 -33.36 -15.77 -31.63
C THR A 66 -34.61 -16.64 -31.57
N ASN A 67 -34.47 -17.97 -31.53
CA ASN A 67 -35.55 -18.91 -31.33
C ASN A 67 -35.52 -19.57 -29.95
N HIS A 68 -34.85 -18.91 -28.97
CA HIS A 68 -34.71 -19.42 -27.59
C HIS A 68 -34.14 -20.85 -27.53
N TRP A 69 -33.28 -21.19 -28.48
CA TRP A 69 -32.67 -22.52 -28.58
C TRP A 69 -33.67 -23.68 -28.67
N THR A 70 -34.85 -23.43 -29.28
CA THR A 70 -35.90 -24.43 -29.40
C THR A 70 -36.52 -24.39 -30.77
N TYR A 71 -37.06 -25.55 -31.24
CA TYR A 71 -37.82 -25.68 -32.46
C TYR A 71 -38.84 -26.82 -32.33
N THR A 72 -40.01 -26.65 -32.90
CA THR A 72 -41.06 -27.68 -32.92
C THR A 72 -41.46 -28.02 -34.34
N TRP A 73 -41.23 -29.27 -34.71
CA TRP A 73 -41.78 -29.84 -35.94
C TRP A 73 -43.24 -30.23 -35.71
N THR A 74 -44.08 -29.70 -36.55
CA THR A 74 -45.52 -30.04 -36.59
C THR A 74 -45.83 -30.87 -37.82
N GLU A 75 -47.01 -31.53 -37.82
CA GLU A 75 -47.49 -32.32 -38.95
C GLU A 75 -46.54 -33.41 -39.43
N LEU A 76 -45.71 -33.95 -38.56
CA LEU A 76 -44.84 -35.07 -38.88
C LEU A 76 -45.67 -36.31 -39.19
N PRO A 77 -45.37 -37.12 -40.22
CA PRO A 77 -45.98 -38.41 -40.44
C PRO A 77 -45.92 -39.31 -39.19
N LYS A 78 -47.04 -39.81 -38.71
CA LYS A 78 -47.07 -40.64 -37.52
C LYS A 78 -46.66 -42.08 -37.82
N TYR A 79 -47.13 -42.63 -38.95
CA TYR A 79 -46.92 -44.02 -39.27
C TYR A 79 -46.14 -44.20 -40.57
N SER A 80 -45.16 -45.14 -40.57
CA SER A 80 -44.49 -45.66 -41.74
C SER A 80 -45.39 -46.65 -42.51
N ASP A 81 -46.22 -47.39 -41.77
CA ASP A 81 -47.27 -48.23 -42.31
C ASP A 81 -48.54 -48.01 -41.44
N VAL A 82 -49.53 -47.35 -42.06
CA VAL A 82 -50.86 -47.05 -41.44
C VAL A 82 -51.65 -48.32 -41.22
N ALA A 83 -51.59 -49.28 -42.12
CA ALA A 83 -52.38 -50.53 -42.05
C ALA A 83 -51.83 -51.44 -40.92
N ALA A 84 -50.52 -51.46 -40.74
CA ALA A 84 -49.85 -52.20 -39.68
C ALA A 84 -49.76 -51.45 -38.37
N ASN A 85 -50.18 -50.16 -38.34
CA ASN A 85 -50.05 -49.26 -37.21
C ASN A 85 -48.55 -49.14 -36.71
N THR A 86 -47.60 -49.21 -37.68
CA THR A 86 -46.15 -49.06 -37.39
C THR A 86 -45.80 -47.59 -37.36
N GLU A 87 -45.41 -47.09 -36.20
CA GLU A 87 -45.03 -45.67 -36.06
C GLU A 87 -43.59 -45.45 -36.52
N TYR A 88 -43.31 -44.22 -37.07
CA TYR A 88 -41.95 -43.78 -37.28
C TYR A 88 -41.22 -43.55 -35.96
N VAL A 89 -39.96 -43.97 -35.91
CA VAL A 89 -39.06 -43.66 -34.80
C VAL A 89 -38.28 -42.37 -35.10
N TYR A 90 -38.65 -41.29 -34.44
CA TYR A 90 -37.97 -40.01 -34.57
C TYR A 90 -36.84 -39.90 -33.58
N THR A 91 -35.69 -39.41 -34.05
CA THR A 91 -34.51 -39.11 -33.24
C THR A 91 -33.91 -37.77 -33.69
N VAL A 92 -33.01 -37.20 -32.88
CA VAL A 92 -32.29 -35.97 -33.26
C VAL A 92 -30.80 -36.16 -33.21
N LYS A 93 -30.10 -35.41 -34.06
CA LYS A 93 -28.62 -35.40 -34.10
C LYS A 93 -28.15 -33.96 -34.26
N GLU A 94 -27.26 -33.49 -33.37
CA GLU A 94 -26.52 -32.24 -33.56
C GLU A 94 -25.50 -32.42 -34.68
N VAL A 95 -25.46 -31.47 -35.61
CA VAL A 95 -24.50 -31.40 -36.69
C VAL A 95 -23.32 -30.56 -36.19
N ASP A 96 -22.06 -31.04 -36.38
CA ASP A 96 -20.83 -30.29 -36.05
C ASP A 96 -20.82 -29.79 -34.61
N VAL A 97 -20.77 -30.73 -33.64
CA VAL A 97 -20.65 -30.42 -32.21
C VAL A 97 -19.49 -29.46 -32.00
N PRO A 98 -19.71 -28.32 -31.34
CA PRO A 98 -18.68 -27.31 -31.16
C PRO A 98 -17.44 -27.87 -30.44
N ALA A 99 -16.27 -27.42 -30.87
CA ALA A 99 -14.99 -27.91 -30.33
C ALA A 99 -14.90 -27.77 -28.81
N GLY A 100 -14.56 -28.87 -28.13
CA GLY A 100 -14.43 -28.96 -26.69
C GLY A 100 -15.73 -29.30 -25.95
N TYR A 101 -16.88 -29.31 -26.64
CA TYR A 101 -18.13 -29.77 -26.05
C TYR A 101 -18.31 -31.28 -26.24
N ILE A 102 -19.00 -31.87 -25.27
CA ILE A 102 -19.50 -33.25 -25.31
C ILE A 102 -21.02 -33.16 -25.41
N VAL A 103 -21.57 -33.74 -26.50
CA VAL A 103 -23.01 -33.78 -26.71
C VAL A 103 -23.66 -34.99 -26.04
N SER A 104 -24.82 -34.77 -25.45
CA SER A 104 -25.68 -35.85 -24.97
C SER A 104 -27.16 -35.52 -25.29
N TYR A 105 -27.98 -36.54 -25.31
CA TYR A 105 -29.39 -36.43 -25.69
C TYR A 105 -30.27 -36.97 -24.56
N VAL A 106 -31.17 -36.14 -24.08
CA VAL A 106 -32.20 -36.53 -23.13
C VAL A 106 -33.55 -36.45 -23.82
N LYS A 107 -34.33 -37.51 -23.72
CA LYS A 107 -35.64 -37.61 -24.32
C LYS A 107 -36.70 -37.53 -23.24
N LYS A 108 -37.70 -36.69 -23.45
CA LYS A 108 -38.84 -36.48 -22.52
C LYS A 108 -40.14 -36.67 -23.27
N ASN A 109 -41.07 -37.42 -22.70
CA ASN A 109 -42.41 -37.55 -23.25
C ASN A 109 -43.21 -36.24 -23.09
N ALA A 110 -44.42 -36.18 -23.61
CA ALA A 110 -45.29 -35.01 -23.55
C ALA A 110 -45.56 -34.51 -22.10
N SER A 111 -45.44 -35.35 -21.09
CA SER A 111 -45.56 -34.97 -19.68
C SER A 111 -44.23 -34.50 -19.06
N GLY A 112 -43.16 -34.43 -19.84
CA GLY A 112 -41.85 -33.98 -19.39
C GLY A 112 -41.02 -35.07 -18.66
N THR A 113 -41.47 -36.31 -18.64
CA THR A 113 -40.77 -37.43 -18.02
C THR A 113 -39.70 -37.96 -18.98
N THR A 114 -38.47 -38.17 -18.46
CA THR A 114 -37.39 -38.77 -19.23
C THR A 114 -37.73 -40.20 -19.64
N VAL A 115 -37.51 -40.53 -20.90
CA VAL A 115 -37.77 -41.86 -21.49
C VAL A 115 -36.47 -42.47 -22.02
N THR A 116 -36.36 -43.81 -21.98
CA THR A 116 -35.22 -44.57 -22.48
C THR A 116 -35.40 -45.02 -23.94
N ALA A 117 -36.63 -44.98 -24.47
CA ALA A 117 -36.93 -45.31 -25.89
C ALA A 117 -36.11 -44.43 -26.84
N GLU A 118 -35.92 -44.87 -28.07
CA GLU A 118 -35.19 -44.09 -29.09
C GLU A 118 -35.94 -42.82 -29.47
N ASP A 119 -37.26 -42.87 -29.55
CA ASP A 119 -38.16 -41.73 -29.77
C ASP A 119 -38.61 -41.12 -28.43
N ALA A 120 -38.82 -39.81 -28.40
CA ALA A 120 -39.40 -39.10 -27.27
C ALA A 120 -40.93 -39.37 -27.11
N GLY A 121 -41.56 -40.00 -28.11
CA GLY A 121 -42.98 -40.27 -28.18
C GLY A 121 -43.79 -39.07 -28.74
N GLU A 122 -45.08 -39.29 -28.90
CA GLU A 122 -45.98 -38.24 -29.41
C GLU A 122 -45.92 -36.99 -28.55
N ASN A 123 -45.76 -35.81 -29.22
CA ASN A 123 -45.59 -34.52 -28.57
C ASN A 123 -44.37 -34.47 -27.60
N GLY A 124 -43.42 -35.36 -27.77
CA GLY A 124 -42.23 -35.44 -26.91
C GLY A 124 -41.17 -34.42 -27.26
N VAL A 125 -40.21 -34.25 -26.32
CA VAL A 125 -39.13 -33.28 -26.43
C VAL A 125 -37.78 -34.00 -26.43
N PHE A 126 -36.93 -33.64 -27.39
CA PHE A 126 -35.51 -33.98 -27.42
C PHE A 126 -34.73 -32.83 -26.82
N GLU A 127 -34.02 -33.06 -25.72
CA GLU A 127 -33.07 -32.12 -25.13
C GLU A 127 -31.66 -32.48 -25.66
N VAL A 128 -31.08 -31.59 -26.45
CA VAL A 128 -29.71 -31.69 -26.94
C VAL A 128 -28.81 -30.90 -25.95
N ARG A 129 -28.05 -31.58 -25.14
CA ARG A 129 -27.21 -31.00 -24.10
C ARG A 129 -25.73 -31.02 -24.53
N ASN A 130 -25.10 -29.84 -24.56
CA ASN A 130 -23.66 -29.73 -24.72
C ASN A 130 -23.03 -29.33 -23.40
N SER A 131 -22.13 -30.18 -22.91
CA SER A 131 -21.36 -29.94 -21.69
C SER A 131 -19.92 -29.53 -22.04
N TYR A 132 -19.40 -28.50 -21.38
CA TYR A 132 -18.04 -28.02 -21.51
C TYR A 132 -17.44 -27.79 -20.13
N THR A 133 -16.22 -28.35 -19.91
CA THR A 133 -15.47 -28.10 -18.67
C THR A 133 -14.67 -26.81 -18.85
N THR A 134 -14.95 -25.81 -18.01
CA THR A 134 -14.24 -24.54 -18.02
C THR A 134 -12.76 -24.70 -17.72
N GLN A 135 -11.94 -23.82 -18.31
CA GLN A 135 -10.50 -23.83 -18.11
C GLN A 135 -10.16 -23.32 -16.70
N LYS A 136 -9.31 -24.09 -16.03
CA LYS A 136 -8.79 -23.75 -14.71
C LYS A 136 -7.29 -23.87 -14.70
N GLY A 137 -6.66 -23.26 -13.69
CA GLY A 137 -5.22 -23.31 -13.47
C GLY A 137 -4.85 -22.73 -12.12
N ASP A 138 -3.58 -22.47 -11.96
CA ASP A 138 -2.95 -22.13 -10.70
C ASP A 138 -2.23 -20.80 -10.79
N ILE A 139 -2.06 -20.11 -9.66
CA ILE A 139 -1.18 -18.96 -9.46
C ILE A 139 -0.14 -19.33 -8.40
N GLU A 140 1.12 -19.28 -8.77
CA GLU A 140 2.21 -19.43 -7.80
C GLU A 140 2.51 -18.09 -7.11
N VAL A 141 2.92 -18.17 -5.84
CA VAL A 141 3.38 -17.02 -5.07
C VAL A 141 4.72 -17.33 -4.45
N GLU A 142 5.69 -16.43 -4.65
CA GLU A 142 7.01 -16.50 -4.04
C GLU A 142 7.26 -15.27 -3.18
N LYS A 143 7.76 -15.44 -1.94
CA LYS A 143 8.14 -14.35 -1.05
C LYS A 143 9.64 -14.09 -1.09
N LYS A 144 10.01 -12.79 -1.14
CA LYS A 144 11.40 -12.31 -1.03
C LYS A 144 11.52 -11.24 0.05
N TRP A 145 12.67 -11.25 0.73
CA TRP A 145 13.06 -10.25 1.73
C TRP A 145 14.30 -9.50 1.26
N VAL A 146 14.32 -8.18 1.41
CA VAL A 146 15.40 -7.32 0.90
C VAL A 146 15.69 -6.18 1.89
N GLY A 147 16.97 -5.90 2.12
CA GLY A 147 17.43 -4.67 2.79
C GLY A 147 17.64 -4.75 4.29
N ASP A 148 17.26 -5.85 4.92
CA ASP A 148 17.67 -6.15 6.29
C ASP A 148 18.89 -7.08 6.31
N ASN A 149 19.40 -7.36 7.51
CA ASN A 149 20.54 -8.27 7.72
C ASN A 149 20.10 -9.65 8.23
N LEU A 150 18.81 -9.96 8.17
CA LEU A 150 18.26 -11.24 8.63
C LEU A 150 18.35 -12.28 7.51
N ALA A 151 18.59 -13.54 7.88
CA ALA A 151 18.39 -14.65 6.95
C ALA A 151 16.89 -14.82 6.66
N ALA A 152 16.53 -15.27 5.45
CA ALA A 152 15.13 -15.47 5.07
C ALA A 152 14.36 -16.31 6.09
N ASP A 153 15.01 -17.32 6.67
CA ASP A 153 14.40 -18.25 7.64
C ASP A 153 14.17 -17.67 9.04
N ASP A 154 14.73 -16.49 9.32
CA ASP A 154 14.55 -15.78 10.60
C ASP A 154 13.34 -14.83 10.59
N HIS A 155 12.74 -14.63 9.42
CA HIS A 155 11.52 -13.84 9.30
C HIS A 155 10.29 -14.62 9.79
N SER A 156 9.32 -13.86 10.31
CA SER A 156 8.01 -14.42 10.68
C SER A 156 7.21 -14.78 9.43
N ALA A 157 6.36 -15.80 9.58
CA ALA A 157 5.44 -16.18 8.52
C ALA A 157 4.53 -15.04 8.11
N ILE A 158 4.25 -14.93 6.81
CA ILE A 158 3.27 -13.99 6.27
C ILE A 158 2.03 -14.71 5.76
N THR A 159 0.94 -13.96 5.65
CA THR A 159 -0.28 -14.44 5.00
C THR A 159 -0.56 -13.57 3.79
N VAL A 160 -0.80 -14.21 2.63
CA VAL A 160 -1.22 -13.53 1.41
C VAL A 160 -2.65 -13.90 1.06
N THR A 161 -3.44 -12.91 0.67
CA THR A 161 -4.83 -13.08 0.22
C THR A 161 -4.88 -12.95 -1.30
N LEU A 162 -5.60 -13.86 -1.96
CA LEU A 162 -5.85 -13.81 -3.40
C LEU A 162 -6.96 -12.81 -3.71
N TYR A 163 -6.74 -12.01 -4.74
CA TYR A 163 -7.71 -11.08 -5.33
C TYR A 163 -8.08 -11.53 -6.74
N LYS A 164 -9.36 -11.48 -7.06
CA LYS A 164 -9.93 -11.74 -8.38
C LYS A 164 -10.49 -10.43 -8.95
N ASN A 165 -9.98 -9.96 -10.08
CA ASN A 165 -10.39 -8.69 -10.70
C ASN A 165 -10.40 -7.52 -9.71
N GLY A 166 -9.40 -7.46 -8.80
CA GLY A 166 -9.27 -6.42 -7.79
C GLY A 166 -10.12 -6.62 -6.53
N VAL A 167 -10.94 -7.68 -6.45
CA VAL A 167 -11.78 -8.00 -5.29
C VAL A 167 -11.15 -9.13 -4.48
N ALA A 168 -11.04 -8.94 -3.17
CA ALA A 168 -10.50 -9.96 -2.26
C ALA A 168 -11.38 -11.22 -2.27
N THR A 169 -10.73 -12.39 -2.32
CA THR A 169 -11.38 -13.68 -2.18
C THR A 169 -11.18 -14.22 -0.76
N ALA A 170 -11.84 -15.34 -0.44
CA ALA A 170 -11.60 -16.05 0.82
C ALA A 170 -10.33 -16.94 0.79
N LYS A 171 -9.64 -17.04 -0.36
CA LYS A 171 -8.44 -17.87 -0.49
C LYS A 171 -7.22 -17.14 0.06
N THR A 172 -6.50 -17.78 0.97
CA THR A 172 -5.25 -17.28 1.56
C THR A 172 -4.15 -18.34 1.51
N LEU A 173 -2.90 -17.90 1.52
CA LEU A 173 -1.73 -18.75 1.67
C LEU A 173 -0.88 -18.22 2.82
N LYS A 174 -0.35 -19.14 3.63
CA LYS A 174 0.70 -18.85 4.59
C LYS A 174 2.05 -19.17 3.93
N LEU A 175 2.96 -18.21 3.93
CA LEU A 175 4.32 -18.38 3.42
C LEU A 175 5.29 -18.27 4.59
N ASP A 176 6.16 -19.25 4.72
CA ASP A 176 7.17 -19.33 5.77
C ASP A 176 8.33 -20.24 5.34
N LYS A 177 9.31 -20.42 6.21
CA LYS A 177 10.48 -21.28 5.96
C LYS A 177 10.11 -22.74 5.68
N THR A 178 8.98 -23.25 6.19
CA THR A 178 8.61 -24.67 6.03
C THR A 178 8.16 -25.01 4.62
N ASN A 179 7.67 -24.01 3.86
CA ASN A 179 7.31 -24.11 2.46
C ASN A 179 8.29 -23.37 1.52
N ASN A 180 9.51 -23.05 2.01
CA ASN A 180 10.52 -22.32 1.28
C ASN A 180 10.01 -20.97 0.72
N TRP A 181 9.13 -20.31 1.47
CA TRP A 181 8.55 -19.03 1.10
C TRP A 181 7.74 -19.05 -0.20
N LYS A 182 7.15 -20.21 -0.55
CA LYS A 182 6.35 -20.43 -1.75
C LYS A 182 5.00 -21.05 -1.42
N GLY A 183 4.02 -20.78 -2.29
CA GLY A 183 2.71 -21.36 -2.21
C GLY A 183 1.97 -21.25 -3.52
N THR A 184 0.88 -22.01 -3.67
CA THR A 184 0.11 -22.06 -4.91
C THR A 184 -1.37 -21.97 -4.60
N PHE A 185 -2.04 -21.02 -5.22
CA PHE A 185 -3.50 -20.99 -5.29
C PHE A 185 -3.94 -21.88 -6.45
N THR A 186 -4.65 -22.95 -6.15
CA THR A 186 -5.07 -23.95 -7.14
C THR A 186 -6.53 -23.85 -7.50
N ASP A 187 -6.89 -24.50 -8.66
CA ASP A 187 -8.28 -24.63 -9.14
C ASP A 187 -8.97 -23.27 -9.38
N LEU A 188 -8.23 -22.32 -9.96
CA LEU A 188 -8.72 -21.00 -10.28
C LEU A 188 -9.33 -21.00 -11.68
N ASP A 189 -10.47 -20.33 -11.86
CA ASP A 189 -11.10 -20.15 -13.17
C ASP A 189 -10.24 -19.23 -14.05
N LYS A 190 -10.08 -19.59 -15.34
CA LYS A 190 -9.37 -18.74 -16.30
C LYS A 190 -10.21 -17.54 -16.73
N TYR A 191 -11.49 -17.75 -16.93
CA TYR A 191 -12.39 -16.74 -17.46
C TYR A 191 -13.57 -16.46 -16.51
N GLU A 192 -14.14 -15.28 -16.63
CA GLU A 192 -15.41 -14.88 -16.04
C GLU A 192 -16.23 -14.13 -17.08
N ASN A 193 -17.41 -14.66 -17.46
CA ASN A 193 -18.24 -14.10 -18.52
C ASN A 193 -17.44 -13.88 -19.83
N GLY A 194 -16.50 -14.77 -20.13
CA GLY A 194 -15.63 -14.75 -21.28
C GLY A 194 -14.53 -13.71 -21.27
N VAL A 195 -14.30 -13.02 -20.16
CA VAL A 195 -13.16 -12.15 -19.93
C VAL A 195 -12.12 -12.91 -19.10
N GLU A 196 -10.88 -12.88 -19.51
CA GLU A 196 -9.81 -13.50 -18.73
C GLU A 196 -9.69 -12.81 -17.38
N ILE A 197 -9.60 -13.61 -16.32
CA ILE A 197 -9.55 -13.10 -14.94
C ILE A 197 -8.13 -12.63 -14.65
N SER A 198 -8.02 -11.41 -14.12
CA SER A 198 -6.79 -10.88 -13.56
C SER A 198 -6.71 -11.22 -12.08
N TYR A 199 -5.70 -12.00 -11.71
CA TYR A 199 -5.40 -12.36 -10.33
C TYR A 199 -4.29 -11.51 -9.78
N SER A 200 -4.41 -11.08 -8.52
CA SER A 200 -3.35 -10.41 -7.77
C SER A 200 -3.34 -10.92 -6.34
N VAL A 201 -2.27 -10.63 -5.62
CA VAL A 201 -2.15 -11.00 -4.21
C VAL A 201 -1.84 -9.77 -3.37
N ARG A 202 -2.23 -9.80 -2.09
CA ARG A 202 -1.79 -8.83 -1.08
C ARG A 202 -1.45 -9.57 0.19
N GLU A 203 -0.34 -9.18 0.79
CA GLU A 203 0.03 -9.71 2.11
C GLU A 203 -0.60 -8.87 3.23
N THR A 204 -0.72 -9.47 4.41
CA THR A 204 -0.95 -8.74 5.65
C THR A 204 0.29 -7.88 5.93
N GLU A 205 0.08 -6.63 6.30
CA GLU A 205 1.15 -5.67 6.59
C GLU A 205 2.19 -6.24 7.56
N VAL A 206 3.46 -6.02 7.23
CA VAL A 206 4.61 -6.42 8.04
C VAL A 206 5.35 -5.16 8.46
N ALA A 207 5.41 -4.91 9.77
CA ALA A 207 6.04 -3.72 10.33
C ALA A 207 7.50 -3.58 9.84
N ASN A 208 7.89 -2.35 9.54
CA ASN A 208 9.20 -1.95 9.00
C ASN A 208 9.51 -2.47 7.57
N TYR A 209 8.50 -2.95 6.84
CA TYR A 209 8.69 -3.38 5.45
C TYR A 209 7.66 -2.78 4.52
N VAL A 210 8.10 -2.39 3.34
CA VAL A 210 7.23 -2.00 2.23
C VAL A 210 7.10 -3.17 1.27
N ALA A 211 5.85 -3.63 1.07
CA ALA A 211 5.55 -4.72 0.15
C ALA A 211 5.44 -4.22 -1.29
N SER A 212 6.01 -5.00 -2.22
CA SER A 212 5.81 -4.83 -3.66
C SER A 212 5.50 -6.16 -4.32
N TYR A 213 4.84 -6.12 -5.48
CA TYR A 213 4.29 -7.28 -6.18
C TYR A 213 4.72 -7.26 -7.64
N ALA A 214 5.33 -8.35 -8.13
CA ALA A 214 5.80 -8.44 -9.51
C ALA A 214 5.47 -9.82 -10.11
N PRO A 215 4.62 -9.88 -11.16
CA PRO A 215 3.80 -8.77 -11.67
C PRO A 215 2.75 -8.30 -10.65
N ALA A 216 2.25 -7.08 -10.79
CA ALA A 216 1.22 -6.54 -9.89
C ALA A 216 -0.10 -7.32 -9.97
N SER A 217 -0.35 -7.96 -11.12
CA SER A 217 -1.40 -8.95 -11.37
C SER A 217 -0.99 -9.86 -12.50
N GLY A 218 -1.55 -11.07 -12.55
CA GLY A 218 -1.26 -12.07 -13.56
C GLY A 218 -2.47 -12.89 -13.95
N SER A 219 -2.30 -13.80 -14.91
CA SER A 219 -3.25 -14.82 -15.33
C SER A 219 -2.87 -16.18 -14.74
N ILE A 220 -3.73 -17.18 -14.85
CA ILE A 220 -3.38 -18.54 -14.43
C ILE A 220 -2.11 -19.01 -15.14
N GLY A 221 -1.23 -19.67 -14.41
CA GLY A 221 0.10 -20.10 -14.86
C GLY A 221 1.22 -19.12 -14.51
N ASP A 222 0.90 -17.90 -14.05
CA ASP A 222 1.93 -16.94 -13.64
C ASP A 222 2.39 -17.17 -12.19
N THR A 223 3.61 -16.69 -11.92
CA THR A 223 4.17 -16.59 -10.57
C THR A 223 4.20 -15.13 -10.15
N ILE A 224 3.59 -14.80 -9.01
CA ILE A 224 3.63 -13.46 -8.42
C ILE A 224 4.67 -13.45 -7.30
N VAL A 225 5.70 -12.62 -7.46
CA VAL A 225 6.73 -12.42 -6.43
C VAL A 225 6.30 -11.28 -5.50
N VAL A 226 6.20 -11.58 -4.21
CA VAL A 226 5.95 -10.61 -3.14
C VAL A 226 7.27 -10.26 -2.50
N THR A 227 7.74 -9.02 -2.67
CA THR A 227 9.01 -8.56 -2.12
C THR A 227 8.75 -7.58 -0.99
N ASN A 228 9.27 -7.87 0.21
CA ASN A 228 9.33 -6.93 1.31
C ASN A 228 10.70 -6.29 1.36
N THR A 229 10.71 -4.96 1.21
CA THR A 229 11.92 -4.15 1.35
C THR A 229 11.92 -3.53 2.73
N TYR A 230 13.00 -3.74 3.49
CA TYR A 230 13.17 -3.15 4.82
C TYR A 230 13.21 -1.63 4.73
N ALA A 231 12.31 -0.98 5.41
CA ALA A 231 12.15 0.47 5.46
C ALA A 231 11.60 0.86 6.85
N PRO A 232 12.44 0.83 7.89
CA PRO A 232 12.00 1.22 9.23
C PRO A 232 11.64 2.70 9.27
N ALA A 233 10.94 3.12 10.30
CA ALA A 233 10.78 4.52 10.62
C ALA A 233 12.14 5.12 11.04
N THR A 234 12.30 6.43 10.92
CA THR A 234 13.54 7.12 11.22
C THR A 234 13.28 8.33 12.14
N LEU A 235 14.00 8.40 13.25
CA LEU A 235 14.14 9.63 14.03
C LEU A 235 15.42 10.35 13.62
N GLU A 236 15.29 11.53 13.01
CA GLU A 236 16.41 12.42 12.75
C GLU A 236 16.58 13.38 13.94
N LEU A 237 17.69 13.25 14.66
CA LEU A 237 18.02 14.10 15.79
C LEU A 237 19.12 15.10 15.40
N THR A 238 18.78 16.39 15.48
CA THR A 238 19.68 17.47 15.12
C THR A 238 20.09 18.29 16.33
N LYS A 239 21.31 18.77 16.40
CA LYS A 239 21.82 19.64 17.44
C LYS A 239 22.54 20.84 16.87
N THR A 240 22.18 22.03 17.38
CA THR A 240 22.92 23.28 17.18
C THR A 240 23.38 23.82 18.52
N VAL A 241 24.60 24.34 18.54
CA VAL A 241 25.22 24.95 19.74
C VAL A 241 25.66 26.37 19.41
N ALA A 242 25.08 27.34 20.10
CA ALA A 242 25.39 28.76 19.98
C ALA A 242 26.16 29.27 21.23
N GLY A 243 26.88 30.39 21.09
CA GLY A 243 27.61 31.02 22.23
C GLY A 243 29.09 30.71 22.24
N GLY A 244 29.68 30.19 21.15
CA GLY A 244 31.12 30.06 21.00
C GLY A 244 31.74 28.81 21.64
N VAL A 245 30.92 27.85 22.04
CA VAL A 245 31.37 26.53 22.51
C VAL A 245 32.07 25.81 21.35
N SER A 246 33.25 25.23 21.65
CA SER A 246 33.99 24.48 20.63
C SER A 246 33.27 23.16 20.28
N LYS A 247 33.52 22.66 19.05
CA LYS A 247 33.03 21.34 18.63
C LYS A 247 33.40 20.25 19.63
N THR A 248 34.68 20.24 20.03
CA THR A 248 35.24 19.23 20.94
C THR A 248 34.56 19.24 22.30
N ASP A 249 34.39 20.43 22.90
CA ASP A 249 33.74 20.56 24.21
C ASP A 249 32.29 20.15 24.20
N ALA A 250 31.56 20.50 23.10
CA ALA A 250 30.18 20.07 22.90
C ALA A 250 30.07 18.54 22.78
N GLU A 251 30.92 17.90 21.98
CA GLU A 251 30.92 16.46 21.76
C GLU A 251 31.31 15.66 23.01
N GLN A 252 32.19 16.20 23.85
CA GLN A 252 32.58 15.55 25.10
C GLN A 252 31.44 15.59 26.14
N THR A 253 30.60 16.60 26.10
CA THR A 253 29.66 16.91 27.18
C THR A 253 28.23 16.51 26.85
N ILE A 254 27.71 16.91 25.66
CA ILE A 254 26.27 16.81 25.36
C ILE A 254 25.87 15.38 25.11
N ARG A 255 24.77 14.96 25.77
CA ARG A 255 24.20 13.60 25.66
C ARG A 255 22.68 13.67 25.50
N PHE A 256 22.14 12.74 24.72
CA PHE A 256 20.72 12.54 24.54
C PHE A 256 20.32 11.15 25.00
N GLU A 257 19.14 11.04 25.61
CA GLU A 257 18.44 9.80 25.86
C GLU A 257 17.19 9.77 24.97
N VAL A 258 17.05 8.73 24.16
CA VAL A 258 15.85 8.44 23.36
C VAL A 258 15.12 7.29 24.03
N VAL A 259 13.87 7.50 24.37
CA VAL A 259 12.98 6.53 25.03
C VAL A 259 11.90 6.11 24.04
N GLU A 260 11.77 4.85 23.75
CA GLU A 260 10.59 4.29 23.07
C GLU A 260 9.46 4.16 24.09
N ASP A 261 8.43 5.01 23.99
CA ASP A 261 7.42 5.14 25.04
C ASP A 261 6.60 3.85 25.24
N ALA A 262 6.39 3.06 24.19
CA ALA A 262 5.62 1.82 24.25
C ALA A 262 6.31 0.72 25.08
N THR A 263 7.63 0.64 25.02
CA THR A 263 8.43 -0.40 25.69
C THR A 263 9.17 0.11 26.93
N GLY A 264 9.35 1.44 27.01
CA GLY A 264 10.21 2.09 28.00
C GLY A 264 11.72 1.86 27.73
N THR A 265 12.06 1.35 26.55
CA THR A 265 13.46 1.11 26.16
C THR A 265 14.18 2.45 26.00
N LYS A 266 15.36 2.56 26.64
CA LYS A 266 16.19 3.76 26.64
C LYS A 266 17.49 3.53 25.90
N THR A 267 17.81 4.43 24.98
CA THR A 267 19.09 4.44 24.27
C THR A 267 19.75 5.80 24.45
N THR A 268 21.02 5.80 24.86
CA THR A 268 21.78 7.04 25.06
C THR A 268 22.77 7.26 23.91
N TYR A 269 22.81 8.50 23.42
CA TYR A 269 23.74 8.95 22.37
C TYR A 269 24.61 10.10 22.88
N SER A 270 25.90 10.01 22.60
CA SER A 270 26.84 11.14 22.76
C SER A 270 26.74 12.04 21.52
N LEU A 271 26.90 13.35 21.66
CA LEU A 271 26.99 14.22 20.48
C LEU A 271 28.15 13.86 19.55
N ALA A 272 29.18 13.19 20.06
CA ALA A 272 30.28 12.63 19.26
C ALA A 272 29.83 11.49 18.30
N ASP A 273 28.67 10.86 18.54
CA ASP A 273 28.09 9.83 17.68
C ASP A 273 27.33 10.42 16.47
N PHE A 274 27.26 11.75 16.38
CA PHE A 274 26.54 12.48 15.33
C PHE A 274 27.51 12.91 14.23
N SER A 275 26.98 12.98 13.01
CA SER A 275 27.69 13.60 11.88
C SER A 275 27.66 15.12 12.03
N TYR A 276 28.83 15.79 11.92
CA TYR A 276 28.94 17.24 12.05
C TYR A 276 29.14 17.90 10.68
N ASP A 277 28.22 18.79 10.32
CA ASP A 277 28.37 19.65 9.16
C ASP A 277 29.07 20.97 9.56
N THR A 278 30.24 21.23 8.98
CA THR A 278 31.06 22.41 9.27
C THR A 278 30.47 23.72 8.71
N ALA A 279 29.63 23.63 7.67
CA ALA A 279 29.03 24.80 7.04
C ALA A 279 27.84 25.33 7.87
N SER A 280 26.94 24.46 8.27
CA SER A 280 25.76 24.78 9.10
C SER A 280 26.08 24.80 10.59
N LYS A 281 27.20 24.21 11.00
CA LYS A 281 27.58 23.99 12.41
C LYS A 281 26.55 23.17 13.17
N THR A 282 26.00 22.16 12.51
CA THR A 282 24.94 21.30 13.01
C THR A 282 25.42 19.87 13.11
N TRP A 283 25.06 19.20 14.18
CA TRP A 283 25.25 17.76 14.36
C TRP A 283 23.94 17.07 14.00
N THR A 284 24.00 15.99 13.24
CA THR A 284 22.81 15.21 12.81
C THR A 284 23.07 13.73 13.02
N LYS A 285 22.06 13.02 13.54
CA LYS A 285 22.06 11.58 13.69
C LYS A 285 20.72 11.01 13.24
N GLU A 286 20.78 10.09 12.31
CA GLU A 286 19.65 9.25 11.92
C GLU A 286 19.60 8.01 12.81
N ILE A 287 18.43 7.72 13.36
CA ILE A 287 18.15 6.60 14.24
C ILE A 287 17.02 5.78 13.62
N SER A 288 17.35 4.60 13.09
CA SER A 288 16.32 3.66 12.63
C SER A 288 15.54 3.12 13.82
N CYS A 289 14.22 3.15 13.77
CA CYS A 289 13.35 2.80 14.86
C CYS A 289 12.02 2.22 14.38
N ASN A 290 11.17 1.73 15.27
CA ASN A 290 9.80 1.36 14.97
C ASN A 290 8.91 2.61 14.84
N ALA A 291 7.79 2.50 14.14
CA ALA A 291 6.73 3.50 14.23
C ALA A 291 6.19 3.55 15.67
N GLY A 292 5.91 4.75 16.18
CA GLY A 292 5.43 4.90 17.54
C GLY A 292 5.75 6.27 18.16
N SER A 293 5.49 6.38 19.45
CA SER A 293 5.80 7.56 20.25
C SER A 293 7.19 7.43 20.89
N TYR A 294 7.94 8.51 20.83
CA TYR A 294 9.27 8.61 21.43
C TYR A 294 9.40 9.88 22.26
N THR A 295 10.12 9.74 23.36
CA THR A 295 10.56 10.87 24.18
C THR A 295 12.08 11.04 24.03
N VAL A 296 12.49 12.23 23.59
CA VAL A 296 13.91 12.60 23.45
C VAL A 296 14.28 13.57 24.57
N ASN A 297 15.26 13.21 25.35
CA ASN A 297 15.75 14.02 26.47
C ASN A 297 17.21 14.46 26.23
N GLU A 298 17.51 15.73 26.35
CA GLU A 298 18.90 16.18 26.51
C GLU A 298 19.32 16.04 27.99
N ILE A 299 20.05 14.97 28.30
CA ILE A 299 20.36 14.55 29.67
C ILE A 299 21.66 15.17 30.23
N ALA A 300 22.53 15.67 29.34
CA ALA A 300 23.76 16.36 29.76
C ALA A 300 24.02 17.52 28.80
N SER A 301 24.24 18.71 29.35
CA SER A 301 24.43 19.96 28.61
C SER A 301 25.32 20.99 29.29
N ASP A 302 25.96 20.67 30.41
CA ASP A 302 26.77 21.61 31.17
C ASP A 302 28.21 21.60 30.65
N VAL A 303 28.54 22.54 29.75
CA VAL A 303 29.86 22.67 29.13
C VAL A 303 30.78 23.52 30.01
N ASP A 304 31.97 22.99 30.31
CA ASP A 304 32.92 23.67 31.18
C ASP A 304 33.37 25.01 30.58
N GLY A 305 33.44 26.05 31.42
CA GLY A 305 33.77 27.43 31.01
C GLY A 305 32.61 28.20 30.36
N TYR A 306 31.39 27.64 30.35
CA TYR A 306 30.17 28.28 29.81
C TYR A 306 29.00 28.16 30.77
N THR A 307 28.11 29.13 30.72
CA THR A 307 26.77 29.06 31.36
C THR A 307 25.74 28.77 30.31
N LEU A 308 24.96 27.70 30.50
CA LEU A 308 23.82 27.37 29.64
C LEU A 308 22.68 28.36 29.86
N SER A 309 22.42 29.24 28.89
CA SER A 309 21.38 30.27 29.01
C SER A 309 20.02 29.75 28.57
N LYS A 310 19.97 28.89 27.55
CA LYS A 310 18.72 28.42 27.00
C LYS A 310 18.86 27.09 26.25
N ILE A 311 17.85 26.22 26.40
CA ILE A 311 17.64 25.07 25.52
C ILE A 311 16.27 25.22 24.85
N THR A 312 16.24 25.07 23.53
CA THR A 312 14.99 24.98 22.77
C THR A 312 15.01 23.76 21.88
N TYR A 313 13.83 23.24 21.57
CA TYR A 313 13.67 22.19 20.57
C TYR A 313 12.52 22.49 19.60
N VAL A 314 12.60 21.91 18.42
CA VAL A 314 11.57 21.93 17.37
C VAL A 314 11.29 20.50 16.95
N VAL A 315 10.02 20.12 16.87
CA VAL A 315 9.59 18.82 16.32
C VAL A 315 8.92 19.07 14.98
N ASP A 316 9.37 18.39 13.90
CA ASP A 316 8.79 18.46 12.54
C ASP A 316 8.45 19.87 12.06
N ALA A 317 9.42 20.80 12.21
CA ALA A 317 9.28 22.20 11.81
C ALA A 317 8.12 22.97 12.50
N GLN A 318 7.63 22.52 13.67
CA GLN A 318 6.69 23.25 14.51
C GLN A 318 7.35 24.45 15.20
N THR A 319 6.59 25.14 16.03
CA THR A 319 7.12 26.27 16.82
C THR A 319 8.13 25.77 17.86
N ALA A 320 9.25 26.49 17.99
CA ALA A 320 10.26 26.16 18.98
C ALA A 320 9.71 26.23 20.41
N VAL A 321 9.98 25.19 21.19
CA VAL A 321 9.60 25.05 22.58
C VAL A 321 10.85 25.12 23.45
N GLU A 322 10.77 25.81 24.60
CA GLU A 322 11.85 25.83 25.57
C GLU A 322 11.78 24.62 26.48
N GLY A 323 12.88 23.88 26.59
CA GLY A 323 12.94 22.68 27.41
C GLY A 323 14.00 21.68 26.94
N LYS A 324 14.18 20.63 27.75
CA LYS A 324 15.13 19.54 27.53
C LYS A 324 14.47 18.26 27.01
N THR A 325 13.13 18.19 27.03
CA THR A 325 12.35 17.00 26.71
C THR A 325 11.39 17.28 25.57
N ALA A 326 11.56 16.57 24.46
CA ALA A 326 10.68 16.60 23.31
C ALA A 326 9.92 15.27 23.21
N SER A 327 8.63 15.33 22.88
CA SER A 327 7.84 14.15 22.50
C SER A 327 7.54 14.20 21.00
N VAL A 328 7.73 13.09 20.32
CA VAL A 328 7.55 12.95 18.87
C VAL A 328 6.80 11.66 18.56
N VAL A 329 5.92 11.69 17.57
CA VAL A 329 5.21 10.50 17.06
C VAL A 329 5.68 10.25 15.64
N ILE A 330 6.20 9.05 15.39
CA ILE A 330 6.77 8.66 14.09
C ILE A 330 5.82 7.65 13.45
N GLY A 331 5.33 7.98 12.27
CA GLY A 331 4.49 7.09 11.47
C GLY A 331 5.27 5.93 10.88
N ASP A 332 4.57 4.91 10.38
CA ASP A 332 5.20 3.78 9.71
C ASP A 332 5.95 4.25 8.45
N HIS A 333 7.18 3.78 8.28
CA HIS A 333 8.11 4.18 7.21
C HIS A 333 8.38 5.70 7.11
N ALA A 334 7.98 6.47 8.11
CA ALA A 334 8.14 7.92 8.13
C ALA A 334 9.45 8.35 8.79
N THR A 335 9.89 9.56 8.46
CA THR A 335 10.95 10.27 9.18
C THR A 335 10.34 11.40 9.99
N ALA A 336 10.67 11.48 11.27
CA ALA A 336 10.38 12.64 12.11
C ALA A 336 11.68 13.30 12.55
N ASN A 337 11.67 14.63 12.67
CA ASN A 337 12.83 15.42 13.05
C ASN A 337 12.64 16.05 14.42
N VAL A 338 13.69 15.95 15.28
CA VAL A 338 13.76 16.69 16.54
C VAL A 338 15.06 17.50 16.56
N ALA A 339 14.94 18.81 16.49
CA ALA A 339 16.07 19.71 16.42
C ALA A 339 16.25 20.49 17.73
N TYR A 340 17.35 20.27 18.42
CA TYR A 340 17.73 20.99 19.65
C TYR A 340 18.70 22.13 19.36
N THR A 341 18.48 23.25 20.05
CA THR A 341 19.43 24.38 20.07
C THR A 341 19.76 24.77 21.50
N ASN A 342 21.05 24.74 21.85
CA ASN A 342 21.53 25.29 23.11
C ASN A 342 22.22 26.63 22.86
N THR A 343 21.95 27.59 23.73
CA THR A 343 22.61 28.87 23.75
C THR A 343 23.41 28.97 25.04
N TYR A 344 24.70 29.32 24.90
CA TYR A 344 25.64 29.44 26.00
C TYR A 344 26.21 30.85 26.07
N ASP A 345 26.50 31.30 27.30
CA ASP A 345 27.28 32.49 27.58
C ASP A 345 28.62 32.06 28.11
N LYS A 346 29.69 32.55 27.49
CA LYS A 346 31.06 32.27 27.98
C LYS A 346 31.28 32.90 29.35
N ILE A 347 31.77 32.14 30.31
CA ILE A 347 32.17 32.67 31.62
C ILE A 347 33.39 33.53 31.37
N THR A 348 33.26 34.86 31.55
CA THR A 348 34.38 35.78 31.53
C THR A 348 34.81 35.99 32.95
N THR A 349 36.05 35.61 33.27
CA THR A 349 36.68 35.99 34.53
C THR A 349 37.21 37.41 34.38
N GLU A 350 36.56 38.41 34.99
CA GLU A 350 37.14 39.73 35.08
C GLU A 350 38.31 39.67 36.06
N THR A 351 39.50 39.81 35.55
CA THR A 351 40.68 40.02 36.37
C THR A 351 40.73 41.51 36.69
N THR A 352 40.31 41.87 37.90
CA THR A 352 40.48 43.24 38.36
C THR A 352 41.92 43.36 38.88
N GLU A 353 42.78 44.01 38.10
CA GLU A 353 44.08 44.43 38.58
C GLU A 353 43.90 45.60 39.57
N THR A 354 44.06 45.30 40.86
CA THR A 354 44.13 46.35 41.86
C THR A 354 45.57 46.75 42.01
N THR A 355 45.97 47.91 41.47
CA THR A 355 47.27 48.49 41.67
C THR A 355 47.28 49.23 43.00
N GLU A 356 47.80 48.58 44.06
CA GLU A 356 48.14 49.29 45.30
C GLU A 356 49.42 50.05 45.12
N THR A 357 49.35 51.37 45.15
CA THR A 357 50.51 52.26 45.22
C THR A 357 50.83 52.52 46.69
N THR A 358 51.85 51.88 47.21
CA THR A 358 52.35 52.16 48.56
C THR A 358 53.33 53.31 48.44
N GLU A 359 52.99 54.51 48.88
CA GLU A 359 53.91 55.60 49.08
C GLU A 359 54.67 55.38 50.39
N THR A 360 55.94 55.08 50.29
CA THR A 360 56.84 55.08 51.46
C THR A 360 57.47 56.45 51.58
N THR A 361 56.99 57.23 52.58
CA THR A 361 57.63 58.50 52.90
C THR A 361 58.75 58.22 53.86
N GLU A 362 60.01 58.34 53.39
CA GLU A 362 61.22 58.37 54.28
C GLU A 362 61.32 59.77 54.87
N THR A 363 61.13 59.80 56.19
CA THR A 363 61.39 61.03 56.99
C THR A 363 62.89 61.05 57.33
N THR A 364 63.64 61.92 56.71
CA THR A 364 65.04 62.16 57.03
C THR A 364 65.07 63.09 58.22
N GLU A 365 65.46 62.59 59.40
CA GLU A 365 65.84 63.43 60.57
C GLU A 365 67.13 64.13 60.27
N THR A 366 67.07 65.48 60.24
CA THR A 366 68.30 66.32 60.16
C THR A 366 68.78 66.57 61.60
N THR A 367 69.85 65.92 61.99
CA THR A 367 70.59 66.24 63.22
C THR A 367 71.51 67.38 62.91
N GLU A 368 71.19 68.58 63.46
CA GLU A 368 72.18 69.69 63.50
C GLU A 368 73.28 69.39 64.50
N THR A 369 74.48 69.17 64.01
CA THR A 369 75.66 69.25 64.80
C THR A 369 76.32 70.60 64.48
N THR A 370 76.26 71.46 65.42
CA THR A 370 77.04 72.72 65.41
C THR A 370 78.53 72.42 65.61
N ASP A 371 79.21 72.46 64.54
CA ASP A 371 80.57 72.98 64.50
C ASP A 371 80.95 73.50 63.12
N THR A 372 81.52 74.64 63.13
CA THR A 372 81.97 75.51 62.08
C THR A 372 82.71 74.78 60.95
N THR A 373 82.09 74.64 59.81
CA THR A 373 82.61 74.99 58.50
C THR A 373 81.54 74.67 57.39
N THR A 374 81.41 75.62 56.55
CA THR A 374 80.40 75.65 55.46
C THR A 374 80.67 74.60 54.45
N GLU A 375 79.74 73.61 54.34
CA GLU A 375 79.50 72.86 53.11
C GLU A 375 77.99 72.49 52.95
N ILE A 376 77.41 73.03 51.91
CA ILE A 376 76.04 72.74 51.55
C ILE A 376 76.07 71.46 50.74
N THR A 377 75.58 70.36 51.30
CA THR A 377 75.38 69.14 50.55
C THR A 377 73.90 69.05 50.18
N THR A 378 73.56 69.21 48.89
CA THR A 378 72.25 68.94 48.37
C THR A 378 72.05 67.46 48.24
N THR A 379 71.12 66.87 48.98
CA THR A 379 70.71 65.44 48.85
C THR A 379 69.52 65.37 47.91
N GLU A 380 69.70 64.68 46.77
CA GLU A 380 68.62 64.34 45.88
C GLU A 380 67.78 63.23 46.48
N THR A 381 66.47 63.44 46.58
CA THR A 381 65.48 62.43 47.01
C THR A 381 65.11 61.53 45.82
N SER A 382 65.54 60.27 45.86
CA SER A 382 65.16 59.28 44.91
C SER A 382 63.88 58.56 45.39
N THR A 383 62.78 58.70 44.68
CA THR A 383 61.53 57.92 44.93
C THR A 383 61.57 56.67 44.09
N THR A 384 61.68 55.53 44.72
CA THR A 384 61.53 54.19 44.06
C THR A 384 60.11 53.70 44.26
N SER A 385 59.33 53.62 43.16
CA SER A 385 58.02 53.01 43.16
C SER A 385 58.16 51.51 42.88
N THR A 386 57.76 50.66 43.80
CA THR A 386 57.64 49.22 43.60
C THR A 386 56.17 48.86 43.36
N THR A 387 55.86 48.38 42.15
CA THR A 387 54.53 47.90 41.78
C THR A 387 54.48 46.42 42.13
N THR A 388 53.57 46.02 43.06
CA THR A 388 53.32 44.62 43.38
C THR A 388 51.97 44.28 42.81
N THR A 389 51.93 43.37 41.81
CA THR A 389 50.64 42.88 41.17
C THR A 389 50.16 41.69 41.97
N THR A 390 48.98 41.85 42.63
CA THR A 390 48.25 40.71 43.29
C THR A 390 47.08 40.35 42.50
N THR A 391 47.00 39.14 41.92
CA THR A 391 45.89 38.63 41.17
C THR A 391 44.87 38.03 42.14
N THR A 392 43.71 38.65 42.28
CA THR A 392 42.56 38.07 43.03
C THR A 392 41.48 37.63 42.08
N THR A 393 41.21 36.34 42.05
CA THR A 393 40.14 35.78 41.24
C THR A 393 38.79 35.93 41.97
N THR A 394 37.93 36.80 41.49
CA THR A 394 36.54 36.94 41.99
C THR A 394 35.56 36.35 40.95
N THR A 395 34.78 35.35 41.36
CA THR A 395 33.70 34.83 40.56
C THR A 395 32.52 35.83 40.59
N SER A 396 32.26 36.49 39.46
CA SER A 396 31.12 37.42 39.34
C SER A 396 29.89 36.66 38.98
N SER A 397 28.83 36.73 39.79
CA SER A 397 27.50 36.26 39.42
C SER A 397 26.87 37.30 38.51
N ASN A 398 26.48 36.86 37.29
CA ASN A 398 25.82 37.70 36.30
C ASN A 398 24.50 38.30 36.80
N THR A 399 24.47 39.59 36.99
CA THR A 399 23.20 40.37 37.04
C THR A 399 22.91 40.87 35.65
N VAL A 400 21.87 40.26 35.02
CA VAL A 400 21.40 40.65 33.70
C VAL A 400 20.80 42.08 33.79
N LYS A 401 21.48 43.07 33.21
CA LYS A 401 20.90 44.36 32.90
C LYS A 401 20.05 44.27 31.64
N LYS A 402 18.73 44.39 31.81
CA LYS A 402 17.76 44.51 30.72
C LYS A 402 17.92 45.88 30.08
N THR A 403 18.62 45.98 28.96
CA THR A 403 18.52 47.15 28.08
C THR A 403 17.81 46.72 26.81
N GLY A 404 16.63 47.29 26.58
CA GLY A 404 15.93 47.14 25.34
C GLY A 404 16.64 47.91 24.24
N ASP A 405 16.96 47.24 23.18
CA ASP A 405 17.25 47.86 21.88
C ASP A 405 16.75 46.91 20.78
N THR A 406 15.76 47.41 20.03
CA THR A 406 15.15 46.78 18.89
C THR A 406 16.00 47.11 17.66
N ALA A 407 16.76 46.11 17.16
CA ALA A 407 17.32 46.16 15.80
C ALA A 407 16.56 45.15 14.92
N PRO A 408 16.16 45.52 13.69
CA PRO A 408 15.38 44.65 12.83
C PRO A 408 16.25 43.52 12.26
N ILE A 409 15.80 42.29 12.49
CA ILE A 409 16.40 41.10 11.90
C ILE A 409 15.89 41.00 10.46
N ALA A 410 16.79 41.02 9.48
CA ALA A 410 16.49 40.72 8.09
C ALA A 410 16.06 39.26 7.93
N PRO A 411 15.04 38.95 7.11
CA PRO A 411 14.59 37.59 6.94
C PRO A 411 15.60 36.78 6.12
N ILE A 412 16.09 35.70 6.67
CA ILE A 412 16.83 34.67 5.94
C ILE A 412 15.81 33.88 5.13
N THR A 413 15.86 34.02 3.80
CA THR A 413 15.03 33.25 2.89
C THR A 413 15.59 31.82 2.81
N ILE A 414 14.92 30.88 3.49
CA ILE A 414 15.17 29.45 3.33
C ILE A 414 14.43 28.99 2.07
N ILE A 415 15.19 28.58 1.06
CA ILE A 415 14.63 27.96 -0.16
C ILE A 415 14.28 26.52 0.22
N MET A 416 12.99 26.26 0.46
CA MET A 416 12.45 24.91 0.53
C MET A 416 12.27 24.33 -0.87
N ILE A 417 13.00 23.28 -1.18
CA ILE A 417 12.70 22.42 -2.34
C ILE A 417 11.62 21.45 -1.88
N VAL A 418 10.37 21.77 -2.20
CA VAL A 418 9.24 20.85 -2.03
C VAL A 418 9.23 19.92 -3.22
N ALA A 419 9.59 18.65 -3.03
CA ALA A 419 9.32 17.59 -3.98
C ALA A 419 7.82 17.28 -3.93
N ALA A 420 7.06 17.82 -4.88
CA ALA A 420 5.65 17.54 -5.04
C ALA A 420 5.46 16.12 -5.59
N VAL A 421 5.04 15.19 -4.75
CA VAL A 421 4.45 13.92 -5.18
C VAL A 421 3.01 14.23 -5.60
N GLY A 422 2.77 14.27 -6.91
CA GLY A 422 1.45 14.52 -7.47
C GLY A 422 0.53 13.31 -7.26
N ILE A 423 -0.46 13.46 -6.39
CA ILE A 423 -1.62 12.56 -6.34
C ILE A 423 -2.59 13.01 -7.43
N ILE A 424 -2.69 12.24 -8.50
CA ILE A 424 -3.73 12.41 -9.52
C ILE A 424 -5.02 11.81 -8.98
N ILE A 425 -5.92 12.66 -8.50
CA ILE A 425 -7.31 12.26 -8.22
C ILE A 425 -8.09 12.39 -9.53
N LEU A 426 -8.40 11.28 -10.16
CA LEU A 426 -9.35 11.21 -11.28
C LEU A 426 -10.77 11.37 -10.74
N GLY A 427 -11.29 12.57 -10.83
CA GLY A 427 -12.69 12.89 -10.59
C GLY A 427 -13.59 12.30 -11.67
N VAL A 428 -14.40 11.28 -11.32
CA VAL A 428 -15.47 10.79 -12.20
C VAL A 428 -16.64 11.76 -12.14
N SER A 429 -16.80 12.57 -13.20
CA SER A 429 -17.96 13.43 -13.41
C SER A 429 -19.18 12.58 -13.80
N LYS A 430 -20.14 12.46 -12.89
CA LYS A 430 -21.48 11.91 -13.19
C LYS A 430 -22.29 12.92 -14.03
N LYS A 431 -22.38 12.66 -15.32
CA LYS A 431 -23.30 13.38 -16.22
C LYS A 431 -24.75 12.93 -15.97
N LYS A 432 -25.51 13.81 -15.34
CA LYS A 432 -26.96 13.68 -15.15
C LYS A 432 -27.63 13.82 -16.50
N ARG A 433 -28.30 12.77 -17.00
CA ARG A 433 -29.13 12.82 -18.21
C ARG A 433 -30.52 13.25 -17.76
N SER A 434 -30.99 14.40 -18.22
CA SER A 434 -32.36 14.83 -18.06
C SER A 434 -33.19 14.27 -19.23
N ASP A 435 -34.34 13.68 -18.91
CA ASP A 435 -35.33 13.22 -19.86
C ASP A 435 -36.00 14.38 -20.57
N LYS A 436 -36.19 14.18 -21.87
CA LYS A 436 -37.35 14.61 -22.62
C LYS A 436 -37.65 13.55 -23.68
#